data_b79234ed730b54b54cdd9d701d5bda25
#
_entry.id   b79234ed730b54b54cdd9d701d5bda25
#
_cell.length_a   1.000
_cell.length_b   1.000
_cell.length_c   1.000
_cell.angle_alpha   90.00
_cell.angle_beta   90.00
_cell.angle_gamma   90.00
#
_symmetry.space_group_name_H-M   'P 1'
#
loop_
_entity.id
_entity.type
_entity.pdbx_description
1 polymer ?
#
loop_
_entity_poly.entity_id
_entity_poly.type
_entity_poly.pdbx_seq_one_letter_code
_entity_poly.pdbx_strand_id
1 'polypeptide(L)'
;IERSVNIGRAAIRNFLAQEAKYAWLLYIDSNMSVVSNDYIAKYHSCKEHDVIYGGYKIDRNQPQLKGNLRYIFECAAQQNEDYTLRQNNPYADFHTSNFIIKRNLMLTHPFDERFKKYGYEDVLFGKTLKEYNIKIEHIGNVLGYDNFASNYSFILKTEESLHTLYQFKDELQGYSKIIRYANHLERWHVSCLCKKLFPLLSLGIKARLTGNKPSIFLFNVYKLMYYISLS
;
A
#
# COMPACT_ATOMS: atom_id res chain seq x y z
N ILE A 1 -19.85 -10.41 9.74
CA ILE A 1 -19.76 -9.54 10.93
C ILE A 1 -20.01 -8.11 10.45
N GLU A 2 -21.02 -7.47 11.00
CA GLU A 2 -21.35 -6.07 10.71
C GLU A 2 -20.90 -5.18 11.87
N ARG A 3 -20.35 -4.00 11.57
CA ARG A 3 -19.92 -3.01 12.58
C ARG A 3 -20.49 -1.64 12.24
N SER A 4 -20.95 -0.94 13.25
CA SER A 4 -21.53 0.40 13.12
C SER A 4 -20.49 1.51 12.91
N VAL A 5 -19.21 1.23 13.21
CA VAL A 5 -18.12 2.23 13.14
C VAL A 5 -16.94 1.66 12.36
N ASN A 6 -16.36 2.49 11.49
CA ASN A 6 -15.10 2.18 10.81
C ASN A 6 -13.94 2.31 11.80
N ILE A 7 -13.28 1.20 12.12
CA ILE A 7 -12.16 1.13 13.07
C ILE A 7 -10.79 1.19 12.41
N GLY A 8 -10.74 1.33 11.10
CA GLY A 8 -9.49 1.32 10.32
C GLY A 8 -9.08 -0.08 9.86
N ARG A 9 -8.14 -0.11 8.89
CA ARG A 9 -7.70 -1.34 8.22
C ARG A 9 -6.92 -2.28 9.15
N ALA A 10 -6.05 -1.73 9.98
CA ALA A 10 -5.27 -2.50 10.95
C ALA A 10 -6.19 -3.22 11.94
N ALA A 11 -7.04 -2.47 12.64
CA ALA A 11 -7.92 -3.01 13.66
C ALA A 11 -8.94 -4.01 13.10
N ILE A 12 -9.49 -3.79 11.89
CA ILE A 12 -10.44 -4.75 11.31
C ILE A 12 -9.76 -6.07 10.93
N ARG A 13 -8.51 -6.05 10.44
CA ARG A 13 -7.76 -7.28 10.14
C ARG A 13 -7.44 -8.06 11.40
N ASN A 14 -7.02 -7.38 12.47
CA ASN A 14 -6.79 -8.01 13.78
C ASN A 14 -8.06 -8.63 14.35
N PHE A 15 -9.15 -7.88 14.32
CA PHE A 15 -10.45 -8.37 14.77
C PHE A 15 -10.90 -9.61 14.00
N LEU A 16 -10.77 -9.61 12.67
CA LEU A 16 -11.11 -10.78 11.84
C LEU A 16 -10.23 -11.99 12.16
N ALA A 17 -8.97 -11.78 12.53
CA ALA A 17 -8.09 -12.87 12.99
C ALA A 17 -8.53 -13.46 14.33
N GLN A 18 -9.05 -12.63 15.25
CA GLN A 18 -9.58 -13.08 16.54
C GLN A 18 -10.84 -13.93 16.35
N GLU A 19 -11.76 -13.49 15.49
CA GLU A 19 -13.03 -14.16 15.21
C GLU A 19 -12.89 -15.43 14.34
N ALA A 20 -11.80 -15.55 13.59
CA ALA A 20 -11.56 -16.68 12.70
C ALA A 20 -11.37 -17.99 13.49
N LYS A 21 -11.91 -19.09 12.95
CA LYS A 21 -11.88 -20.41 13.59
C LYS A 21 -10.78 -21.34 13.06
N TYR A 22 -10.23 -21.03 11.89
CA TYR A 22 -9.28 -21.90 11.21
C TYR A 22 -7.84 -21.45 11.42
N ALA A 23 -6.91 -22.38 11.25
CA ALA A 23 -5.47 -22.16 11.45
C ALA A 23 -4.84 -21.21 10.42
N TRP A 24 -5.48 -21.04 9.25
CA TRP A 24 -4.99 -20.19 8.17
C TRP A 24 -5.99 -19.10 7.84
N LEU A 25 -5.49 -17.90 7.62
CA LEU A 25 -6.25 -16.70 7.26
C LEU A 25 -5.84 -16.23 5.88
N LEU A 26 -6.81 -16.12 4.98
CA LEU A 26 -6.63 -15.51 3.65
C LEU A 26 -7.20 -14.09 3.67
N TYR A 27 -6.35 -13.13 3.36
CA TYR A 27 -6.73 -11.73 3.22
C TYR A 27 -6.76 -11.32 1.75
N ILE A 28 -7.88 -10.77 1.33
CA ILE A 28 -8.12 -10.23 -0.02
C ILE A 28 -8.72 -8.85 0.14
N ASP A 29 -8.12 -7.83 -0.48
CA ASP A 29 -8.73 -6.50 -0.53
C ASP A 29 -9.97 -6.50 -1.45
N SER A 30 -10.99 -5.72 -1.10
CA SER A 30 -12.30 -5.69 -1.78
C SER A 30 -12.28 -5.18 -3.22
N ASN A 31 -11.17 -4.60 -3.66
CA ASN A 31 -10.95 -4.13 -5.02
C ASN A 31 -10.13 -5.10 -5.89
N MET A 32 -9.98 -6.34 -5.42
CA MET A 32 -9.28 -7.40 -6.11
C MET A 32 -10.27 -8.45 -6.63
N SER A 33 -9.94 -9.08 -7.75
CA SER A 33 -10.69 -10.19 -8.36
C SER A 33 -9.84 -11.45 -8.45
N VAL A 34 -10.48 -12.62 -8.25
CA VAL A 34 -9.84 -13.92 -8.46
C VAL A 34 -9.82 -14.20 -9.97
N VAL A 35 -8.63 -14.41 -10.51
CA VAL A 35 -8.40 -14.60 -11.96
C VAL A 35 -7.98 -16.03 -12.34
N SER A 36 -7.89 -16.93 -11.37
CA SER A 36 -7.47 -18.32 -11.58
C SER A 36 -8.37 -19.29 -10.83
N ASN A 37 -8.81 -20.37 -11.49
CA ASN A 37 -9.68 -21.38 -10.89
C ASN A 37 -8.97 -22.23 -9.82
N ASP A 38 -7.64 -22.28 -9.83
CA ASP A 38 -6.78 -23.02 -8.89
C ASP A 38 -6.24 -22.14 -7.74
N TYR A 39 -6.81 -20.93 -7.57
CA TYR A 39 -6.33 -19.92 -6.63
C TYR A 39 -6.13 -20.44 -5.19
N ILE A 40 -7.12 -21.18 -4.66
CA ILE A 40 -7.02 -21.76 -3.31
C ILE A 40 -6.05 -22.94 -3.28
N ALA A 41 -6.04 -23.77 -4.33
CA ALA A 41 -5.14 -24.92 -4.43
C ALA A 41 -3.67 -24.50 -4.41
N LYS A 42 -3.33 -23.42 -5.10
CA LYS A 42 -1.96 -22.85 -5.08
C LYS A 42 -1.50 -22.45 -3.68
N TYR A 43 -2.35 -21.84 -2.88
CA TYR A 43 -2.01 -21.55 -1.48
C TYR A 43 -1.89 -22.83 -0.65
N HIS A 44 -2.74 -23.82 -0.92
CA HIS A 44 -2.70 -25.08 -0.19
C HIS A 44 -1.40 -25.86 -0.43
N SER A 45 -0.80 -25.78 -1.62
CA SER A 45 0.45 -26.46 -1.95
C SER A 45 1.70 -25.85 -1.32
N CYS A 46 1.60 -24.67 -0.70
CA CYS A 46 2.73 -23.93 -0.09
C CYS A 46 2.62 -23.83 1.44
N LYS A 47 1.90 -24.73 2.09
CA LYS A 47 1.60 -24.66 3.54
C LYS A 47 2.80 -24.89 4.47
N GLU A 48 3.96 -25.21 3.96
CA GLU A 48 5.22 -25.29 4.70
C GLU A 48 5.70 -23.90 5.16
N HIS A 49 5.24 -22.81 4.52
CA HIS A 49 5.57 -21.44 4.88
C HIS A 49 4.49 -20.85 5.79
N ASP A 50 4.87 -19.91 6.65
CA ASP A 50 3.97 -19.31 7.65
C ASP A 50 3.21 -18.09 7.10
N VAL A 51 3.81 -17.36 6.16
CA VAL A 51 3.24 -16.21 5.45
C VAL A 51 3.52 -16.38 3.96
N ILE A 52 2.48 -16.30 3.14
CA ILE A 52 2.59 -16.49 1.70
C ILE A 52 1.87 -15.33 1.00
N TYR A 53 2.58 -14.67 0.09
CA TYR A 53 2.05 -13.54 -0.69
C TYR A 53 1.90 -13.91 -2.16
N GLY A 54 0.67 -13.76 -2.68
CA GLY A 54 0.35 -14.11 -4.07
C GLY A 54 0.62 -13.01 -5.08
N GLY A 55 0.66 -11.75 -4.65
CA GLY A 55 0.80 -10.60 -5.54
C GLY A 55 -0.51 -10.20 -6.23
N TYR A 56 -0.42 -9.18 -7.09
CA TYR A 56 -1.53 -8.76 -7.93
C TYR A 56 -1.02 -8.35 -9.31
N LYS A 57 -1.92 -8.30 -10.28
CA LYS A 57 -1.65 -7.84 -11.64
C LYS A 57 -2.66 -6.78 -12.06
N ILE A 58 -2.24 -5.92 -12.97
CA ILE A 58 -3.06 -4.89 -13.58
C ILE A 58 -3.11 -5.18 -15.08
N ASP A 59 -4.32 -5.23 -15.63
CA ASP A 59 -4.48 -5.22 -17.08
C ASP A 59 -4.05 -3.85 -17.62
N ARG A 60 -2.94 -3.81 -18.34
CA ARG A 60 -2.38 -2.60 -18.94
C ARG A 60 -3.07 -2.16 -20.22
N ASN A 61 -3.94 -3.02 -20.76
CA ASN A 61 -4.66 -2.76 -22.02
C ASN A 61 -6.06 -2.20 -21.77
N GLN A 62 -6.16 -1.13 -20.97
CA GLN A 62 -7.42 -0.46 -20.64
C GLN A 62 -7.42 1.00 -21.12
N PRO A 63 -7.72 1.25 -22.41
CA PRO A 63 -7.65 2.59 -23.00
C PRO A 63 -8.60 3.60 -22.34
N GLN A 64 -9.73 3.14 -21.78
CA GLN A 64 -10.69 3.94 -21.04
C GLN A 64 -10.11 4.51 -19.72
N LEU A 65 -9.05 3.92 -19.18
CA LEU A 65 -8.40 4.34 -17.94
C LEU A 65 -7.16 5.20 -18.14
N LYS A 66 -6.83 5.61 -19.39
CA LYS A 66 -5.68 6.49 -19.68
C LYS A 66 -5.72 7.84 -18.96
N GLY A 67 -6.90 8.33 -18.57
CA GLY A 67 -7.10 9.54 -17.77
C GLY A 67 -7.25 9.27 -16.26
N ASN A 68 -7.15 8.02 -15.80
CA ASN A 68 -7.27 7.70 -14.40
C ASN A 68 -5.89 7.69 -13.71
N LEU A 69 -5.69 8.62 -12.78
CA LEU A 69 -4.41 8.80 -12.08
C LEU A 69 -4.00 7.56 -11.27
N ARG A 70 -4.97 6.89 -10.63
CA ARG A 70 -4.68 5.67 -9.85
C ARG A 70 -4.20 4.55 -10.76
N TYR A 71 -4.88 4.33 -11.89
CA TYR A 71 -4.47 3.33 -12.87
C TYR A 71 -3.05 3.60 -13.41
N ILE A 72 -2.79 4.83 -13.85
CA ILE A 72 -1.48 5.21 -14.38
C ILE A 72 -0.39 5.04 -13.29
N PHE A 73 -0.69 5.41 -12.05
CA PHE A 73 0.24 5.25 -10.92
C PHE A 73 0.55 3.78 -10.65
N GLU A 74 -0.47 2.92 -10.58
CA GLU A 74 -0.29 1.49 -10.36
C GLU A 74 0.46 0.81 -11.50
N CYS A 75 0.16 1.15 -12.77
CA CYS A 75 0.91 0.66 -13.92
C CYS A 75 2.39 1.06 -13.88
N ALA A 76 2.70 2.27 -13.37
CA ALA A 76 4.07 2.75 -13.24
C ALA A 76 4.79 2.17 -12.02
N ALA A 77 4.06 1.89 -10.94
CA ALA A 77 4.58 1.33 -9.69
C ALA A 77 4.55 -0.19 -9.66
N GLN A 78 3.93 -0.81 -10.66
CA GLN A 78 3.65 -2.24 -10.67
C GLN A 78 4.89 -3.03 -10.31
N GLN A 79 4.73 -3.80 -9.25
CA GLN A 79 5.66 -4.85 -8.89
C GLN A 79 5.84 -5.82 -10.05
N ASN A 80 7.02 -6.42 -10.14
CA ASN A 80 7.24 -7.52 -11.06
C ASN A 80 6.17 -8.58 -10.84
N GLU A 81 5.44 -8.94 -11.90
CA GLU A 81 4.51 -10.09 -11.87
C GLU A 81 5.27 -11.37 -11.56
N ASP A 82 6.55 -11.41 -11.92
CA ASP A 82 7.47 -12.49 -11.57
C ASP A 82 7.73 -12.49 -10.05
N TYR A 83 7.16 -13.48 -9.39
CA TYR A 83 7.32 -13.67 -7.94
C TYR A 83 8.75 -13.96 -7.52
N THR A 84 9.59 -14.52 -8.41
CA THR A 84 11.02 -14.78 -8.12
C THR A 84 11.78 -13.47 -7.94
N LEU A 85 11.43 -12.44 -8.68
CA LEU A 85 12.02 -11.11 -8.53
C LEU A 85 11.52 -10.42 -7.25
N ARG A 86 10.24 -10.60 -6.89
CA ARG A 86 9.70 -10.08 -5.61
C ARG A 86 10.36 -10.75 -4.41
N GLN A 87 10.73 -12.03 -4.53
CA GLN A 87 11.41 -12.77 -3.46
C GLN A 87 12.79 -12.19 -3.11
N ASN A 88 13.42 -11.39 -3.97
CA ASN A 88 14.68 -10.71 -3.66
C ASN A 88 14.53 -9.64 -2.57
N ASN A 89 13.33 -9.06 -2.41
CA ASN A 89 13.00 -8.08 -1.38
C ASN A 89 11.66 -8.40 -0.71
N PRO A 90 11.54 -9.58 -0.04
CA PRO A 90 10.25 -10.16 0.31
C PRO A 90 9.39 -9.28 1.24
N TYR A 91 10.02 -8.47 2.09
CA TYR A 91 9.30 -7.58 3.00
C TYR A 91 8.95 -6.23 2.36
N ALA A 92 9.77 -5.72 1.45
CA ALA A 92 9.52 -4.45 0.76
C ALA A 92 8.48 -4.58 -0.36
N ASP A 93 8.44 -5.77 -0.99
CA ASP A 93 7.49 -6.09 -2.07
C ASP A 93 6.23 -6.81 -1.57
N PHE A 94 6.05 -6.88 -0.26
CA PHE A 94 4.85 -7.42 0.38
C PHE A 94 3.74 -6.37 0.47
N HIS A 95 2.51 -6.76 0.09
CA HIS A 95 1.29 -5.97 0.28
C HIS A 95 0.18 -6.83 0.88
N THR A 96 -0.65 -6.22 1.69
CA THR A 96 -1.73 -6.91 2.39
C THR A 96 -2.99 -7.13 1.55
N SER A 97 -2.89 -6.95 0.23
CA SER A 97 -4.03 -7.10 -0.69
C SER A 97 -4.33 -8.54 -1.10
N ASN A 98 -3.35 -9.46 -0.97
CA ASN A 98 -3.47 -10.87 -1.40
C ASN A 98 -2.46 -11.74 -0.65
N PHE A 99 -2.74 -12.13 0.57
CA PHE A 99 -1.82 -12.99 1.32
C PHE A 99 -2.55 -13.98 2.22
N ILE A 100 -1.87 -15.09 2.51
CA ILE A 100 -2.29 -16.06 3.53
C ILE A 100 -1.28 -16.08 4.66
N ILE A 101 -1.74 -16.22 5.89
CA ILE A 101 -0.92 -16.23 7.09
C ILE A 101 -1.49 -17.21 8.12
N LYS A 102 -0.63 -17.84 8.91
CA LYS A 102 -1.09 -18.61 10.07
C LYS A 102 -1.76 -17.70 11.08
N ARG A 103 -2.94 -18.14 11.57
CA ARG A 103 -3.74 -17.36 12.53
C ARG A 103 -2.97 -17.03 13.81
N ASN A 104 -2.19 -17.97 14.33
CA ASN A 104 -1.39 -17.74 15.54
C ASN A 104 -0.38 -16.59 15.34
N LEU A 105 0.24 -16.46 14.15
CA LEU A 105 1.14 -15.35 13.85
C LEU A 105 0.40 -14.00 13.84
N MET A 106 -0.80 -13.93 13.26
CA MET A 106 -1.62 -12.72 13.30
C MET A 106 -2.02 -12.32 14.73
N LEU A 107 -2.21 -13.30 15.62
CA LEU A 107 -2.55 -13.04 17.03
C LEU A 107 -1.33 -12.62 17.85
N THR A 108 -0.14 -13.14 17.55
CA THR A 108 1.10 -12.82 18.27
C THR A 108 1.81 -11.57 17.69
N HIS A 109 1.64 -11.30 16.40
CA HIS A 109 2.20 -10.15 15.70
C HIS A 109 1.08 -9.41 14.94
N PRO A 110 0.14 -8.75 15.66
CA PRO A 110 -0.97 -8.05 15.01
C PRO A 110 -0.50 -6.81 14.26
N PHE A 111 -1.34 -6.31 13.37
CA PHE A 111 -1.17 -4.97 12.82
C PHE A 111 -1.18 -3.92 13.93
N ASP A 112 -0.42 -2.86 13.77
CA ASP A 112 -0.41 -1.74 14.72
C ASP A 112 -1.70 -0.90 14.58
N GLU A 113 -2.58 -0.99 15.57
CA GLU A 113 -3.89 -0.30 15.56
C GLU A 113 -3.81 1.21 15.76
N ARG A 114 -2.61 1.76 16.02
CA ARG A 114 -2.39 3.21 15.95
C ARG A 114 -2.61 3.76 14.54
N PHE A 115 -2.46 2.91 13.50
CA PHE A 115 -2.79 3.20 12.10
C PHE A 115 -4.30 3.18 11.86
N LYS A 116 -4.99 4.21 12.36
CA LYS A 116 -6.46 4.36 12.21
C LYS A 116 -6.86 4.87 10.83
N LYS A 117 -5.98 5.65 10.18
CA LYS A 117 -6.20 6.23 8.85
C LYS A 117 -5.55 5.38 7.77
N TYR A 118 -5.78 5.75 6.52
CA TYR A 118 -5.30 5.03 5.35
C TYR A 118 -3.78 5.13 5.20
N GLY A 119 -3.14 3.99 4.91
CA GLY A 119 -1.79 3.86 4.36
C GLY A 119 -0.70 3.52 5.37
N TYR A 120 0.31 2.81 4.87
CA TYR A 120 1.52 2.38 5.55
C TYR A 120 1.37 1.34 6.67
N GLU A 121 0.15 0.89 6.99
CA GLU A 121 -0.07 -0.20 7.92
C GLU A 121 0.55 -1.52 7.43
N ASP A 122 0.52 -1.73 6.12
CA ASP A 122 1.13 -2.88 5.44
C ASP A 122 2.66 -2.81 5.45
N VAL A 123 3.23 -1.63 5.23
CA VAL A 123 4.68 -1.41 5.26
C VAL A 123 5.23 -1.69 6.66
N LEU A 124 4.56 -1.17 7.71
CA LEU A 124 4.96 -1.44 9.09
C LEU A 124 4.79 -2.92 9.43
N PHE A 125 3.73 -3.56 8.97
CA PHE A 125 3.52 -4.99 9.18
C PHE A 125 4.62 -5.83 8.54
N GLY A 126 5.00 -5.54 7.28
CA GLY A 126 6.15 -6.17 6.62
C GLY A 126 7.46 -5.97 7.38
N LYS A 127 7.69 -4.76 7.93
CA LYS A 127 8.83 -4.48 8.82
C LYS A 127 8.80 -5.33 10.08
N THR A 128 7.65 -5.43 10.74
CA THR A 128 7.45 -6.28 11.93
C THR A 128 7.79 -7.74 11.63
N LEU A 129 7.26 -8.29 10.54
CA LEU A 129 7.60 -9.68 10.14
C LEU A 129 9.10 -9.87 9.94
N LYS A 130 9.78 -8.88 9.35
CA LYS A 130 11.25 -8.91 9.18
C LYS A 130 11.99 -8.89 10.52
N GLU A 131 11.59 -8.03 11.45
CA GLU A 131 12.22 -7.90 12.79
C GLU A 131 12.11 -9.19 13.61
N TYR A 132 11.01 -9.92 13.45
CA TYR A 132 10.80 -11.21 14.09
C TYR A 132 11.31 -12.41 13.27
N ASN A 133 12.03 -12.15 12.16
CA ASN A 133 12.57 -13.19 11.26
C ASN A 133 11.50 -14.14 10.70
N ILE A 134 10.26 -13.67 10.55
CA ILE A 134 9.15 -14.41 9.95
C ILE A 134 9.27 -14.28 8.44
N LYS A 135 9.56 -15.38 7.76
CA LYS A 135 9.77 -15.39 6.30
C LYS A 135 8.45 -15.20 5.56
N ILE A 136 8.48 -14.37 4.51
CA ILE A 136 7.39 -14.22 3.55
C ILE A 136 7.79 -14.95 2.27
N GLU A 137 7.00 -15.94 1.89
CA GLU A 137 7.15 -16.65 0.62
C GLU A 137 6.31 -15.96 -0.46
N HIS A 138 6.92 -15.59 -1.57
CA HIS A 138 6.22 -15.02 -2.72
C HIS A 138 5.93 -16.12 -3.74
N ILE A 139 4.68 -16.19 -4.20
CA ILE A 139 4.24 -17.19 -5.18
C ILE A 139 3.53 -16.53 -6.38
N GLY A 140 3.42 -17.28 -7.48
CA GLY A 140 2.70 -16.86 -8.69
C GLY A 140 1.18 -17.05 -8.58
N ASN A 141 0.54 -16.47 -7.56
CA ASN A 141 -0.90 -16.60 -7.30
C ASN A 141 -1.59 -15.24 -7.29
N VAL A 142 -1.46 -14.49 -8.38
CA VAL A 142 -1.91 -13.11 -8.48
C VAL A 142 -3.43 -12.96 -8.50
N LEU A 143 -3.91 -11.88 -7.88
CA LEU A 143 -5.26 -11.35 -8.09
C LEU A 143 -5.27 -10.28 -9.18
N GLY A 144 -6.41 -10.06 -9.83
CA GLY A 144 -6.65 -8.91 -10.69
C GLY A 144 -6.95 -7.67 -9.87
N TYR A 145 -6.36 -6.53 -10.23
CA TYR A 145 -6.69 -5.23 -9.67
C TYR A 145 -7.51 -4.43 -10.67
N ASP A 146 -8.83 -4.41 -10.49
CA ASP A 146 -9.77 -3.95 -11.51
C ASP A 146 -10.55 -2.69 -11.13
N ASN A 147 -10.56 -2.31 -9.84
CA ASN A 147 -11.36 -1.19 -9.34
C ASN A 147 -10.50 0.01 -8.98
N PHE A 148 -10.43 0.99 -9.88
CA PHE A 148 -9.64 2.20 -9.72
C PHE A 148 -10.51 3.38 -9.26
N ALA A 149 -10.16 3.96 -8.11
CA ALA A 149 -10.83 5.14 -7.59
C ALA A 149 -10.74 6.33 -8.57
N SER A 150 -11.68 7.28 -8.49
CA SER A 150 -11.58 8.54 -9.22
C SER A 150 -10.31 9.32 -8.85
N ASN A 151 -9.82 10.17 -9.77
CA ASN A 151 -8.64 10.99 -9.54
C ASN A 151 -8.74 11.81 -8.25
N TYR A 152 -9.91 12.40 -8.00
CA TYR A 152 -10.17 13.17 -6.79
C TYR A 152 -10.07 12.31 -5.52
N SER A 153 -10.77 11.18 -5.49
CA SER A 153 -10.72 10.26 -4.34
C SER A 153 -9.32 9.70 -4.11
N PHE A 154 -8.56 9.45 -5.19
CA PHE A 154 -7.19 8.97 -5.06
C PHE A 154 -6.25 10.01 -4.45
N ILE A 155 -6.41 11.29 -4.83
CA ILE A 155 -5.64 12.39 -4.23
C ILE A 155 -5.96 12.52 -2.74
N LEU A 156 -7.24 12.52 -2.35
CA LEU A 156 -7.63 12.60 -0.94
C LEU A 156 -7.06 11.45 -0.11
N LYS A 157 -7.14 10.22 -0.61
CA LYS A 157 -6.53 9.05 0.04
C LYS A 157 -5.01 9.16 0.12
N THR A 158 -4.38 9.76 -0.90
CA THR A 158 -2.93 10.00 -0.88
C THR A 158 -2.56 11.02 0.19
N GLU A 159 -3.29 12.11 0.31
CA GLU A 159 -3.07 13.11 1.36
C GLU A 159 -3.24 12.49 2.76
N GLU A 160 -4.29 11.69 2.96
CA GLU A 160 -4.50 10.96 4.20
C GLU A 160 -3.32 10.02 4.51
N SER A 161 -2.84 9.28 3.51
CA SER A 161 -1.68 8.39 3.67
C SER A 161 -0.39 9.16 3.99
N LEU A 162 -0.21 10.37 3.44
CA LEU A 162 0.94 11.21 3.74
C LEU A 162 0.89 11.78 5.16
N HIS A 163 -0.29 12.08 5.69
CA HIS A 163 -0.46 12.41 7.11
C HIS A 163 -0.08 11.22 8.00
N THR A 164 -0.52 10.00 7.65
CA THR A 164 -0.13 8.79 8.36
C THR A 164 1.39 8.61 8.31
N LEU A 165 1.99 8.76 7.13
CA LEU A 165 3.45 8.68 6.96
C LEU A 165 4.19 9.70 7.83
N TYR A 166 3.68 10.93 7.91
CA TYR A 166 4.29 11.98 8.74
C TYR A 166 4.17 11.67 10.24
N GLN A 167 3.00 11.18 10.66
CA GLN A 167 2.75 10.79 12.06
C GLN A 167 3.68 9.66 12.52
N PHE A 168 3.98 8.70 11.66
CA PHE A 168 4.80 7.51 11.94
C PHE A 168 6.16 7.55 11.23
N LYS A 169 6.69 8.75 10.97
CA LYS A 169 7.93 8.94 10.19
C LYS A 169 9.14 8.22 10.79
N ASP A 170 9.22 8.16 12.12
CA ASP A 170 10.36 7.56 12.82
C ASP A 170 10.33 6.03 12.68
N GLU A 171 9.15 5.41 12.81
CA GLU A 171 8.96 3.98 12.63
C GLU A 171 9.13 3.54 11.17
N LEU A 172 8.79 4.42 10.21
CA LEU A 172 8.84 4.16 8.77
C LEU A 172 10.13 4.67 8.10
N GLN A 173 11.09 5.18 8.88
CA GLN A 173 12.37 5.60 8.35
C GLN A 173 13.10 4.43 7.68
N GLY A 174 13.65 4.67 6.48
CA GLY A 174 14.28 3.65 5.65
C GLY A 174 13.29 2.86 4.75
N TYR A 175 12.02 2.88 5.05
CA TYR A 175 10.96 2.17 4.28
C TYR A 175 10.17 3.08 3.33
N SER A 176 10.33 4.40 3.40
CA SER A 176 9.64 5.35 2.53
C SER A 176 10.62 6.20 1.70
N LYS A 177 10.43 6.18 0.37
CA LYS A 177 11.15 7.07 -0.55
C LYS A 177 10.82 8.54 -0.30
N ILE A 178 9.57 8.85 0.12
CA ILE A 178 9.13 10.23 0.40
C ILE A 178 9.90 10.80 1.59
N ILE A 179 10.02 10.07 2.69
CA ILE A 179 10.83 10.48 3.85
C ILE A 179 12.27 10.74 3.41
N ARG A 180 12.86 9.83 2.65
CA ARG A 180 14.24 9.96 2.19
C ARG A 180 14.46 11.22 1.35
N TYR A 181 13.56 11.52 0.40
CA TYR A 181 13.65 12.73 -0.41
C TYR A 181 13.38 14.01 0.39
N ALA A 182 12.41 13.98 1.33
CA ALA A 182 12.15 15.12 2.20
C ALA A 182 13.37 15.45 3.07
N ASN A 183 13.98 14.46 3.71
CA ASN A 183 15.21 14.63 4.51
C ASN A 183 16.38 15.17 3.64
N HIS A 184 16.45 14.78 2.37
CA HIS A 184 17.47 15.30 1.46
C HIS A 184 17.25 16.79 1.17
N LEU A 185 16.01 17.19 0.84
CA LEU A 185 15.66 18.60 0.61
C LEU A 185 15.83 19.46 1.88
N GLU A 186 15.60 18.88 3.06
CA GLU A 186 15.83 19.58 4.34
C GLU A 186 17.29 19.86 4.56
N ARG A 187 18.20 18.91 4.32
CA ARG A 187 19.66 19.10 4.38
C ARG A 187 20.16 20.19 3.44
N TRP A 188 19.51 20.39 2.30
CA TRP A 188 19.84 21.44 1.33
C TRP A 188 19.10 22.75 1.59
N HIS A 189 18.36 22.87 2.70
CA HIS A 189 17.53 24.03 3.04
C HIS A 189 16.47 24.41 2.01
N VAL A 190 16.12 23.48 1.09
CA VAL A 190 15.10 23.69 0.05
C VAL A 190 13.68 23.49 0.60
N SER A 191 13.53 22.77 1.72
CA SER A 191 12.23 22.48 2.35
C SER A 191 11.44 23.75 2.68
N CYS A 192 12.10 24.82 3.13
CA CYS A 192 11.46 26.11 3.43
C CYS A 192 10.83 26.75 2.19
N LEU A 193 11.51 26.66 1.03
CA LEU A 193 10.95 27.11 -0.25
C LEU A 193 9.75 26.29 -0.66
N CYS A 194 9.82 24.97 -0.54
CA CYS A 194 8.69 24.05 -0.83
C CYS A 194 7.47 24.41 0.04
N LYS A 195 7.65 24.67 1.34
CA LYS A 195 6.55 25.06 2.24
C LYS A 195 5.89 26.37 1.81
N LYS A 196 6.68 27.37 1.39
CA LYS A 196 6.15 28.68 0.94
C LYS A 196 5.42 28.57 -0.40
N LEU A 197 5.92 27.76 -1.34
CA LEU A 197 5.36 27.61 -2.67
C LEU A 197 4.13 26.69 -2.71
N PHE A 198 4.05 25.69 -1.83
CA PHE A 198 2.99 24.69 -1.86
C PHE A 198 1.58 25.30 -1.79
N PRO A 199 1.23 26.23 -0.88
CA PRO A 199 -0.09 26.84 -0.82
C PRO A 199 -0.48 27.55 -2.13
N LEU A 200 0.48 28.15 -2.82
CA LEU A 200 0.27 28.87 -4.08
C LEU A 200 0.03 27.92 -5.26
N LEU A 201 0.72 26.77 -5.26
CA LEU A 201 0.72 25.84 -6.40
C LEU A 201 -0.29 24.69 -6.23
N SER A 202 -0.65 24.35 -5.00
CA SER A 202 -1.42 23.13 -4.66
C SER A 202 -2.75 23.05 -5.39
N LEU A 203 -3.51 24.13 -5.47
CA LEU A 203 -4.81 24.16 -6.14
C LEU A 203 -4.67 23.91 -7.65
N GLY A 204 -3.72 24.57 -8.31
CA GLY A 204 -3.45 24.38 -9.75
C GLY A 204 -2.95 22.96 -10.04
N ILE A 205 -2.08 22.41 -9.19
CA ILE A 205 -1.60 21.04 -9.32
C ILE A 205 -2.76 20.05 -9.12
N LYS A 206 -3.58 20.22 -8.08
CA LYS A 206 -4.76 19.38 -7.85
C LYS A 206 -5.72 19.41 -9.05
N ALA A 207 -6.06 20.59 -9.56
CA ALA A 207 -6.91 20.72 -10.73
C ALA A 207 -6.37 19.95 -11.94
N ARG A 208 -5.05 20.02 -12.18
CA ARG A 208 -4.39 19.27 -13.27
C ARG A 208 -4.43 17.76 -13.03
N LEU A 209 -4.21 17.31 -11.80
CA LEU A 209 -4.20 15.90 -11.44
C LEU A 209 -5.61 15.26 -11.43
N THR A 210 -6.66 16.06 -11.15
CA THR A 210 -8.05 15.61 -11.21
C THR A 210 -8.65 15.65 -12.61
N GLY A 211 -7.96 16.30 -13.57
CA GLY A 211 -8.39 16.40 -14.96
C GLY A 211 -8.17 15.11 -15.77
N ASN A 212 -8.44 15.18 -17.08
CA ASN A 212 -8.41 14.03 -18.00
C ASN A 212 -7.01 13.56 -18.42
N LYS A 213 -5.96 14.32 -18.12
CA LYS A 213 -4.56 14.01 -18.48
C LYS A 213 -3.64 14.23 -17.27
N PRO A 214 -3.79 13.42 -16.21
CA PRO A 214 -2.93 13.53 -15.04
C PRO A 214 -1.50 13.08 -15.36
N SER A 215 -0.52 13.67 -14.67
CA SER A 215 0.90 13.37 -14.83
C SER A 215 1.45 12.70 -13.59
N ILE A 216 2.13 11.56 -13.73
CA ILE A 216 2.80 10.86 -12.63
C ILE A 216 3.93 11.69 -12.04
N PHE A 217 4.70 12.40 -12.91
CA PHE A 217 5.73 13.31 -12.42
C PHE A 217 5.14 14.38 -11.51
N LEU A 218 4.08 15.06 -11.97
CA LEU A 218 3.41 16.11 -11.20
C LEU A 218 2.80 15.56 -9.91
N PHE A 219 2.26 14.33 -9.95
CA PHE A 219 1.74 13.64 -8.77
C PHE A 219 2.85 13.34 -7.74
N ASN A 220 4.03 12.90 -8.19
CA ASN A 220 5.16 12.67 -7.30
C ASN A 220 5.69 13.97 -6.66
N VAL A 221 5.75 15.05 -7.44
CA VAL A 221 6.09 16.40 -6.94
C VAL A 221 5.04 16.83 -5.90
N TYR A 222 3.76 16.67 -6.21
CA TYR A 222 2.67 17.00 -5.29
C TYR A 222 2.80 16.26 -3.96
N LYS A 223 2.99 14.93 -3.99
CA LYS A 223 3.17 14.13 -2.78
C LYS A 223 4.33 14.62 -1.91
N LEU A 224 5.46 14.91 -2.54
CA LEU A 224 6.66 15.36 -1.82
C LEU A 224 6.45 16.74 -1.19
N MET A 225 5.92 17.70 -1.95
CA MET A 225 5.63 19.05 -1.45
C MET A 225 4.57 19.02 -0.34
N TYR A 226 3.50 18.22 -0.52
CA TYR A 226 2.47 18.04 0.50
C TYR A 226 3.08 17.47 1.79
N TYR A 227 3.88 16.41 1.71
CA TYR A 227 4.54 15.82 2.87
C TYR A 227 5.44 16.83 3.60
N ILE A 228 6.24 17.60 2.86
CA ILE A 228 7.11 18.64 3.42
C ILE A 228 6.28 19.75 4.09
N SER A 229 5.09 20.06 3.59
CA SER A 229 4.23 21.09 4.19
C SER A 229 3.61 20.67 5.52
N LEU A 230 3.67 19.39 5.90
CA LEU A 230 3.20 18.87 7.20
C LEU A 230 4.22 19.08 8.35
N SER A 231 5.47 19.41 8.00
CA SER A 231 6.58 19.56 8.97
C SER A 231 6.73 20.96 9.54
#